data_3070620074d8db1798eade1fa7ddaa54
#
_entry.id   3070620074d8db1798eade1fa7ddaa54
#
_cell.length_a   1.000
_cell.length_b   1.000
_cell.length_c   1.000
_cell.angle_alpha   90.00
_cell.angle_beta   90.00
_cell.angle_gamma   90.00
#
_symmetry.space_group_name_H-M   'P 1'
#
loop_
_entity.id
_entity.type
_entity.pdbx_description
1 polymer ?
#
loop_
_entity_poly.entity_id
_entity_poly.type
_entity_poly.pdbx_seq_one_letter_code
_entity_poly.pdbx_strand_id
1 'polypeptide(L)'
;MKILIIGPFPQPVFGVSLSNMVLKKGLTSRGFDVRVIDTATSTTIDSAQGAFSLRKLSFLKHYIRLYKVLSPDIIYCTTGQTFFGIIKYAPFVLLAKILNKSTIVHVKGGYIKASYENMSNLKKRISKFTLKSYSKGIVLSSSLEPLLQDFLPPDKIFVQHNFIQDSLIISEDEVFKQKDLKAIRVIFLSNLIPEKGIYQLLEALDVLNSNNIPFQAKVAGHIPNGHQELIEKMNNIKNLEYVGIVKDRAKIDLLSWGNVFCLPTYYSMEGQPISILEAMGFGNVIITTKHAGISDICNDKNAVFVEKKDVQSIVNELKDLSNNINKVEQICRFNLIEARKLYSEKSFIDGIIKIMKSE
;
A
#
# COMPACT_ATOMS: atom_id res chain seq x y z
N MET A 1 14.03 -7.62 -24.16
CA MET A 1 12.75 -6.89 -24.06
C MET A 1 13.03 -5.54 -23.43
N LYS A 2 12.54 -4.47 -24.04
CA LYS A 2 12.69 -3.09 -23.60
C LYS A 2 11.41 -2.65 -22.89
N ILE A 3 11.50 -2.08 -21.71
CA ILE A 3 10.36 -1.72 -20.86
C ILE A 3 10.45 -0.24 -20.52
N LEU A 4 9.33 0.49 -20.66
CA LEU A 4 9.20 1.86 -20.17
C LEU A 4 8.24 1.86 -18.97
N ILE A 5 8.75 2.23 -17.80
CA ILE A 5 7.92 2.44 -16.60
C ILE A 5 7.56 3.93 -16.52
N ILE A 6 6.27 4.23 -16.48
CA ILE A 6 5.74 5.60 -16.29
C ILE A 6 4.99 5.63 -14.95
N GLY A 7 5.50 6.37 -13.99
CA GLY A 7 4.92 6.44 -12.65
C GLY A 7 5.80 7.22 -11.68
N PRO A 8 5.34 7.46 -10.46
CA PRO A 8 6.14 8.14 -9.45
C PRO A 8 7.28 7.23 -8.96
N PHE A 9 8.44 7.83 -8.71
CA PHE A 9 9.59 7.21 -8.06
C PHE A 9 9.95 7.97 -6.77
N PRO A 10 10.71 7.37 -5.84
CA PRO A 10 11.23 8.10 -4.69
C PRO A 10 12.13 9.26 -5.13
N GLN A 11 12.06 10.43 -4.54
CA GLN A 11 11.30 10.99 -3.44
C GLN A 11 10.00 11.65 -3.92
N PRO A 12 8.88 11.63 -3.13
CA PRO A 12 8.75 11.04 -1.80
C PRO A 12 8.56 9.51 -1.82
N VAL A 13 8.89 8.86 -0.71
CA VAL A 13 8.71 7.41 -0.54
C VAL A 13 7.28 7.13 -0.05
N PHE A 14 6.50 6.46 -0.87
CA PHE A 14 5.18 5.91 -0.55
C PHE A 14 4.93 4.63 -1.37
N GLY A 15 3.89 3.88 -1.06
CA GLY A 15 3.70 2.53 -1.60
C GLY A 15 3.88 2.40 -3.13
N VAL A 16 3.36 3.36 -3.92
CA VAL A 16 3.49 3.32 -5.40
C VAL A 16 4.92 3.61 -5.85
N SER A 17 5.57 4.65 -5.29
CA SER A 17 6.94 5.01 -5.67
C SER A 17 7.94 3.92 -5.28
N LEU A 18 7.76 3.31 -4.12
CA LEU A 18 8.53 2.16 -3.67
C LEU A 18 8.36 0.96 -4.61
N SER A 19 7.12 0.63 -4.96
CA SER A 19 6.82 -0.48 -5.87
C SER A 19 7.46 -0.30 -7.25
N ASN A 20 7.44 0.92 -7.81
CA ASN A 20 8.09 1.23 -9.08
C ASN A 20 9.61 1.12 -9.00
N MET A 21 10.20 1.54 -7.88
CA MET A 21 11.64 1.42 -7.65
C MET A 21 12.08 -0.05 -7.58
N VAL A 22 11.37 -0.86 -6.80
CA VAL A 22 11.66 -2.30 -6.67
C VAL A 22 11.47 -3.01 -8.01
N LEU A 23 10.39 -2.70 -8.74
CA LEU A 23 10.16 -3.26 -10.07
C LEU A 23 11.29 -2.90 -11.04
N LYS A 24 11.70 -1.62 -11.11
CA LYS A 24 12.82 -1.19 -11.94
C LYS A 24 14.08 -1.98 -11.60
N LYS A 25 14.47 -2.02 -10.32
CA LYS A 25 15.67 -2.73 -9.84
C LYS A 25 15.61 -4.22 -10.22
N GLY A 26 14.49 -4.87 -9.94
CA GLY A 26 14.32 -6.29 -10.18
C GLY A 26 14.26 -6.67 -11.67
N LEU A 27 13.69 -5.83 -12.53
CA LEU A 27 13.74 -6.05 -13.98
C LEU A 27 15.15 -5.84 -14.54
N THR A 28 15.83 -4.78 -14.10
CA THR A 28 17.22 -4.49 -14.56
C THR A 28 18.18 -5.62 -14.16
N SER A 29 18.07 -6.14 -12.93
CA SER A 29 18.92 -7.27 -12.47
C SER A 29 18.67 -8.58 -13.24
N ARG A 30 17.52 -8.71 -13.92
CA ARG A 30 17.18 -9.85 -14.79
C ARG A 30 17.48 -9.60 -16.28
N GLY A 31 18.25 -8.53 -16.59
CA GLY A 31 18.74 -8.24 -17.95
C GLY A 31 17.74 -7.53 -18.87
N PHE A 32 16.63 -6.96 -18.35
CA PHE A 32 15.75 -6.13 -19.16
C PHE A 32 16.32 -4.71 -19.34
N ASP A 33 16.14 -4.11 -20.53
CA ASP A 33 16.42 -2.68 -20.76
C ASP A 33 15.23 -1.86 -20.18
N VAL A 34 15.43 -1.26 -19.00
CA VAL A 34 14.37 -0.54 -18.29
C VAL A 34 14.62 0.96 -18.34
N ARG A 35 13.70 1.68 -18.99
CA ARG A 35 13.65 3.15 -18.99
C ARG A 35 12.54 3.67 -18.13
N VAL A 36 12.67 4.91 -17.67
CA VAL A 36 11.73 5.50 -16.72
C VAL A 36 11.30 6.90 -17.19
N ILE A 37 10.01 7.19 -17.00
CA ILE A 37 9.46 8.54 -16.91
C ILE A 37 8.94 8.70 -15.49
N ASP A 38 9.75 9.37 -14.65
CA ASP A 38 9.33 9.69 -13.28
C ASP A 38 8.29 10.81 -13.32
N THR A 39 7.14 10.54 -12.70
CA THR A 39 5.98 11.44 -12.65
C THR A 39 5.75 12.05 -11.28
N ALA A 40 6.68 11.90 -10.34
CA ALA A 40 6.63 12.56 -9.04
C ALA A 40 6.65 14.09 -9.22
N THR A 41 5.71 14.79 -8.58
CA THR A 41 5.52 16.23 -8.74
C THR A 41 5.79 17.05 -7.48
N SER A 42 5.93 16.40 -6.31
CA SER A 42 6.24 17.08 -5.04
C SER A 42 7.06 16.16 -4.14
N THR A 43 7.85 16.77 -3.28
CA THR A 43 8.61 16.08 -2.22
C THR A 43 7.80 15.86 -0.94
N THR A 44 6.57 16.39 -0.88
CA THR A 44 5.66 16.30 0.27
C THR A 44 4.36 15.59 -0.09
N ILE A 45 3.82 14.83 0.87
CA ILE A 45 2.59 14.02 0.74
C ILE A 45 1.33 14.85 1.08
N ASP A 46 1.50 16.10 1.51
CA ASP A 46 0.48 16.97 2.11
C ASP A 46 -0.61 17.52 1.15
N SER A 47 -0.65 17.13 -0.11
CA SER A 47 -1.68 17.63 -1.02
C SER A 47 -2.93 16.76 -0.98
N ALA A 48 -4.08 17.35 -0.68
CA ALA A 48 -5.38 16.72 -0.82
C ALA A 48 -5.52 16.05 -2.19
N GLN A 49 -5.70 14.74 -2.19
CA GLN A 49 -5.80 13.97 -3.41
C GLN A 49 -7.13 14.32 -4.11
N GLY A 50 -7.05 14.73 -5.37
CA GLY A 50 -8.24 15.01 -6.20
C GLY A 50 -8.49 16.48 -6.52
N ALA A 51 -8.05 17.44 -5.71
CA ALA A 51 -8.22 18.86 -6.00
C ALA A 51 -7.38 19.33 -7.20
N PHE A 52 -7.93 20.23 -8.03
CA PHE A 52 -7.15 20.88 -9.09
C PHE A 52 -6.17 21.86 -8.46
N SER A 53 -4.90 21.80 -8.84
CA SER A 53 -3.91 22.81 -8.50
C SER A 53 -3.04 23.10 -9.73
N LEU A 54 -2.61 24.35 -9.88
CA LEU A 54 -1.71 24.77 -10.97
C LEU A 54 -0.40 23.97 -10.98
N ARG A 55 0.05 23.49 -9.80
CA ARG A 55 1.20 22.59 -9.68
C ARG A 55 1.02 21.27 -10.47
N LYS A 56 -0.23 20.82 -10.70
CA LYS A 56 -0.52 19.63 -11.52
C LYS A 56 -0.26 19.86 -13.00
N LEU A 57 -0.24 21.11 -13.47
CA LEU A 57 0.17 21.46 -14.84
C LEU A 57 1.66 21.15 -15.08
N SER A 58 2.48 21.09 -14.03
CA SER A 58 3.88 20.66 -14.15
C SER A 58 4.04 19.27 -14.79
N PHE A 59 2.97 18.44 -14.77
CA PHE A 59 2.97 17.17 -15.46
C PHE A 59 3.15 17.31 -16.98
N LEU A 60 2.71 18.44 -17.58
CA LEU A 60 2.83 18.69 -19.02
C LEU A 60 4.28 18.61 -19.52
N LYS A 61 5.26 18.96 -18.66
CA LYS A 61 6.69 18.82 -19.00
C LYS A 61 7.09 17.38 -19.35
N HIS A 62 6.34 16.38 -18.83
CA HIS A 62 6.63 14.99 -19.13
C HIS A 62 6.26 14.59 -20.56
N TYR A 63 5.36 15.36 -21.23
CA TYR A 63 4.98 15.08 -22.60
C TYR A 63 6.10 15.36 -23.62
N ILE A 64 7.09 16.20 -23.27
CA ILE A 64 8.35 16.33 -24.05
C ILE A 64 9.04 14.98 -24.20
N ARG A 65 8.79 14.04 -23.26
CA ARG A 65 9.37 12.69 -23.23
C ARG A 65 8.55 11.64 -23.97
N LEU A 66 7.51 12.03 -24.74
CA LEU A 66 6.68 11.10 -25.52
C LEU A 66 7.51 10.27 -26.52
N TYR A 67 8.61 10.82 -27.04
CA TYR A 67 9.52 10.09 -27.92
C TYR A 67 10.07 8.81 -27.27
N LYS A 68 10.10 8.72 -25.94
CA LYS A 68 10.54 7.50 -25.23
C LYS A 68 9.60 6.31 -25.44
N VAL A 69 8.37 6.52 -25.93
CA VAL A 69 7.41 5.47 -26.27
C VAL A 69 7.78 4.73 -27.57
N LEU A 70 8.62 5.33 -28.42
CA LEU A 70 8.98 4.75 -29.72
C LEU A 70 9.80 3.45 -29.61
N SER A 71 10.67 3.37 -28.61
CA SER A 71 11.67 2.30 -28.51
C SER A 71 11.23 1.06 -27.69
N PRO A 72 10.47 1.14 -26.58
CA PRO A 72 10.15 0.00 -25.75
C PRO A 72 9.14 -0.96 -26.41
N ASP A 73 9.17 -2.21 -25.98
CA ASP A 73 8.20 -3.24 -26.35
C ASP A 73 6.95 -3.14 -25.48
N ILE A 74 7.14 -2.78 -24.20
CA ILE A 74 6.10 -2.68 -23.17
C ILE A 74 6.15 -1.34 -22.47
N ILE A 75 4.98 -0.72 -22.31
CA ILE A 75 4.76 0.48 -21.50
C ILE A 75 3.96 0.10 -20.24
N TYR A 76 4.59 0.22 -19.08
CA TYR A 76 3.99 -0.09 -17.79
C TYR A 76 3.68 1.22 -17.06
N CYS A 77 2.41 1.42 -16.71
CA CYS A 77 1.92 2.65 -16.07
C CYS A 77 1.35 2.38 -14.68
N THR A 78 1.78 3.14 -13.69
CA THR A 78 1.12 3.19 -12.37
C THR A 78 0.27 4.46 -12.29
N THR A 79 -0.99 4.34 -12.70
CA THR A 79 -1.91 5.49 -12.80
C THR A 79 -2.45 5.91 -11.44
N GLY A 80 -2.79 7.21 -11.31
CA GLY A 80 -3.63 7.65 -10.19
C GLY A 80 -5.08 7.22 -10.38
N GLN A 81 -5.87 7.33 -9.33
CA GLN A 81 -7.24 6.82 -9.26
C GLN A 81 -8.32 7.87 -9.56
N THR A 82 -7.95 9.14 -9.76
CA THR A 82 -8.85 10.25 -10.07
C THR A 82 -8.82 10.59 -11.56
N PHE A 83 -9.77 11.40 -12.04
CA PHE A 83 -9.82 11.85 -13.44
C PHE A 83 -8.44 12.31 -13.96
N PHE A 84 -7.83 13.30 -13.29
CA PHE A 84 -6.50 13.78 -13.69
C PHE A 84 -5.40 12.73 -13.52
N GLY A 85 -5.55 11.85 -12.53
CA GLY A 85 -4.65 10.71 -12.32
C GLY A 85 -4.65 9.71 -13.48
N ILE A 86 -5.78 9.57 -14.17
CA ILE A 86 -5.96 8.69 -15.33
C ILE A 86 -5.50 9.39 -16.61
N ILE A 87 -6.07 10.57 -16.92
CA ILE A 87 -5.89 11.20 -18.24
C ILE A 87 -4.49 11.71 -18.51
N LYS A 88 -3.72 12.03 -17.48
CA LYS A 88 -2.33 12.46 -17.66
C LYS A 88 -1.45 11.39 -18.34
N TYR A 89 -1.83 10.12 -18.31
CA TYR A 89 -1.14 9.05 -19.02
C TYR A 89 -1.66 8.84 -20.46
N ALA A 90 -2.82 9.40 -20.82
CA ALA A 90 -3.47 9.19 -22.10
C ALA A 90 -2.54 9.43 -23.32
N PRO A 91 -1.75 10.52 -23.42
CA PRO A 91 -0.88 10.71 -24.58
C PRO A 91 0.14 9.58 -24.77
N PHE A 92 0.71 9.04 -23.70
CA PHE A 92 1.67 7.95 -23.78
C PHE A 92 1.01 6.63 -24.22
N VAL A 93 -0.16 6.32 -23.64
CA VAL A 93 -0.90 5.09 -23.93
C VAL A 93 -1.47 5.09 -25.34
N LEU A 94 -2.03 6.23 -25.79
CA LEU A 94 -2.59 6.37 -27.13
C LEU A 94 -1.50 6.27 -28.20
N LEU A 95 -0.35 6.92 -27.98
CA LEU A 95 0.80 6.77 -28.88
C LEU A 95 1.29 5.31 -28.91
N ALA A 96 1.38 4.67 -27.76
CA ALA A 96 1.76 3.25 -27.68
C ALA A 96 0.79 2.35 -28.46
N LYS A 97 -0.51 2.60 -28.33
CA LYS A 97 -1.55 1.87 -29.08
C LYS A 97 -1.43 2.07 -30.59
N ILE A 98 -1.18 3.30 -31.06
CA ILE A 98 -0.93 3.57 -32.49
C ILE A 98 0.29 2.82 -33.00
N LEU A 99 1.32 2.65 -32.15
CA LEU A 99 2.55 1.94 -32.47
C LEU A 99 2.46 0.43 -32.21
N ASN A 100 1.28 -0.11 -31.93
CA ASN A 100 1.05 -1.53 -31.59
C ASN A 100 1.95 -2.05 -30.45
N LYS A 101 2.23 -1.19 -29.44
CA LYS A 101 3.02 -1.57 -28.26
C LYS A 101 2.09 -2.13 -27.18
N SER A 102 2.58 -3.12 -26.42
CA SER A 102 1.85 -3.62 -25.25
C SER A 102 1.84 -2.56 -24.14
N THR A 103 0.66 -2.34 -23.56
CA THR A 103 0.46 -1.34 -22.50
C THR A 103 -0.19 -1.96 -21.29
N ILE A 104 0.38 -1.73 -20.11
CA ILE A 104 -0.10 -2.29 -18.85
C ILE A 104 -0.45 -1.15 -17.89
N VAL A 105 -1.68 -1.14 -17.36
CA VAL A 105 -2.05 -0.31 -16.24
C VAL A 105 -1.99 -1.12 -14.95
N HIS A 106 -1.23 -0.65 -13.97
CA HIS A 106 -1.22 -1.23 -12.63
C HIS A 106 -1.91 -0.27 -11.65
N VAL A 107 -3.09 -0.65 -11.19
CA VAL A 107 -3.88 0.13 -10.21
C VAL A 107 -3.45 -0.27 -8.81
N LYS A 108 -2.89 0.70 -8.05
CA LYS A 108 -2.31 0.49 -6.72
C LYS A 108 -3.26 0.88 -5.57
N GLY A 109 -4.54 1.04 -5.83
CA GLY A 109 -5.53 1.38 -4.80
C GLY A 109 -6.94 0.99 -5.18
N GLY A 110 -7.92 1.22 -4.29
CA GLY A 110 -9.31 0.76 -4.41
C GLY A 110 -10.32 1.80 -4.93
N TYR A 111 -9.89 3.03 -5.26
CA TYR A 111 -10.82 4.17 -5.45
C TYR A 111 -11.21 4.45 -6.91
N ILE A 112 -10.57 3.82 -7.89
CA ILE A 112 -10.74 4.19 -9.31
C ILE A 112 -12.20 4.06 -9.77
N LYS A 113 -12.94 3.03 -9.35
CA LYS A 113 -14.35 2.82 -9.70
C LYS A 113 -15.24 3.88 -9.07
N ALA A 114 -15.14 4.10 -7.77
CA ALA A 114 -15.90 5.14 -7.07
C ALA A 114 -15.60 6.54 -7.63
N SER A 115 -14.33 6.84 -7.94
CA SER A 115 -13.96 8.08 -8.62
C SER A 115 -14.62 8.20 -9.98
N TYR A 116 -14.62 7.13 -10.79
CA TYR A 116 -15.23 7.10 -12.11
C TYR A 116 -16.75 7.32 -12.05
N GLU A 117 -17.43 6.65 -11.13
CA GLU A 117 -18.89 6.77 -10.93
C GLU A 117 -19.32 8.20 -10.56
N ASN A 118 -18.48 8.93 -9.86
CA ASN A 118 -18.73 10.34 -9.47
C ASN A 118 -18.28 11.38 -10.51
N MET A 119 -17.79 10.96 -11.68
CA MET A 119 -17.40 11.88 -12.77
C MET A 119 -18.62 12.36 -13.57
N SER A 120 -18.52 13.55 -14.17
CA SER A 120 -19.47 13.99 -15.21
C SER A 120 -19.37 13.10 -16.46
N ASN A 121 -20.44 13.08 -17.28
CA ASN A 121 -20.51 12.22 -18.47
C ASN A 121 -19.32 12.39 -19.42
N LEU A 122 -18.87 13.63 -19.64
CA LEU A 122 -17.69 13.89 -20.47
C LEU A 122 -16.42 13.30 -19.88
N LYS A 123 -16.20 13.50 -18.58
CA LYS A 123 -15.04 12.93 -17.87
C LYS A 123 -15.09 11.40 -17.88
N LYS A 124 -16.27 10.79 -17.69
CA LYS A 124 -16.46 9.33 -17.81
C LYS A 124 -16.04 8.82 -19.19
N ARG A 125 -16.52 9.48 -20.26
CA ARG A 125 -16.17 9.07 -21.65
C ARG A 125 -14.66 9.12 -21.88
N ILE A 126 -14.00 10.21 -21.48
CA ILE A 126 -12.54 10.37 -21.64
C ILE A 126 -11.76 9.34 -20.79
N SER A 127 -12.13 9.14 -19.52
CA SER A 127 -11.49 8.14 -18.64
C SER A 127 -11.68 6.73 -19.18
N LYS A 128 -12.90 6.38 -19.61
CA LYS A 128 -13.21 5.07 -20.20
C LYS A 128 -12.40 4.83 -21.48
N PHE A 129 -12.32 5.80 -22.35
CA PHE A 129 -11.51 5.72 -23.57
C PHE A 129 -10.03 5.49 -23.24
N THR A 130 -9.48 6.22 -22.27
CA THR A 130 -8.08 6.07 -21.84
C THR A 130 -7.83 4.69 -21.24
N LEU A 131 -8.68 4.23 -20.31
CA LEU A 131 -8.51 2.94 -19.65
C LEU A 131 -8.70 1.76 -20.61
N LYS A 132 -9.64 1.83 -21.55
CA LYS A 132 -9.82 0.85 -22.63
C LYS A 132 -8.67 0.81 -23.65
N SER A 133 -7.75 1.77 -23.60
CA SER A 133 -6.60 1.80 -24.50
C SER A 133 -5.42 0.98 -23.96
N TYR A 134 -5.48 0.51 -22.71
CA TYR A 134 -4.50 -0.45 -22.20
C TYR A 134 -4.75 -1.86 -22.72
N SER A 135 -3.69 -2.62 -22.93
CA SER A 135 -3.75 -4.02 -23.35
C SER A 135 -4.04 -4.95 -22.17
N LYS A 136 -3.53 -4.61 -20.98
CA LYS A 136 -3.65 -5.40 -19.75
C LYS A 136 -3.83 -4.51 -18.54
N GLY A 137 -4.52 -5.02 -17.52
CA GLY A 137 -4.69 -4.39 -16.22
C GLY A 137 -4.12 -5.26 -15.11
N ILE A 138 -3.52 -4.64 -14.11
CA ILE A 138 -3.07 -5.32 -12.89
C ILE A 138 -3.73 -4.64 -11.70
N VAL A 139 -4.27 -5.46 -10.80
CA VAL A 139 -4.80 -5.06 -9.50
C VAL A 139 -4.05 -5.78 -8.39
N LEU A 140 -4.15 -5.28 -7.16
CA LEU A 140 -3.37 -5.81 -6.04
C LEU A 140 -3.95 -7.08 -5.41
N SER A 141 -5.22 -7.39 -5.69
CA SER A 141 -5.91 -8.56 -5.14
C SER A 141 -7.18 -8.88 -5.92
N SER A 142 -7.70 -10.08 -5.77
CA SER A 142 -8.89 -10.56 -6.51
C SER A 142 -10.14 -9.73 -6.20
N SER A 143 -10.31 -9.29 -4.96
CA SER A 143 -11.41 -8.40 -4.55
C SER A 143 -11.38 -7.03 -5.26
N LEU A 144 -10.25 -6.67 -5.87
CA LEU A 144 -10.08 -5.42 -6.62
C LEU A 144 -10.24 -5.58 -8.15
N GLU A 145 -10.43 -6.79 -8.68
CA GLU A 145 -10.67 -7.01 -10.12
C GLU A 145 -11.86 -6.21 -10.67
N PRO A 146 -12.99 -6.07 -9.92
CA PRO A 146 -14.13 -5.26 -10.37
C PRO A 146 -13.80 -3.78 -10.66
N LEU A 147 -12.65 -3.29 -10.19
CA LEU A 147 -12.19 -1.93 -10.48
C LEU A 147 -11.87 -1.70 -11.97
N LEU A 148 -11.50 -2.77 -12.69
CA LEU A 148 -11.10 -2.68 -14.10
C LEU A 148 -12.06 -3.38 -15.07
N GLN A 149 -13.03 -4.17 -14.61
CA GLN A 149 -13.94 -4.95 -15.46
C GLN A 149 -14.82 -4.10 -16.39
N ASP A 150 -15.10 -2.83 -16.05
CA ASP A 150 -15.82 -1.89 -16.92
C ASP A 150 -14.96 -1.37 -18.10
N PHE A 151 -13.66 -1.63 -18.07
CA PHE A 151 -12.68 -1.06 -18.99
C PHE A 151 -11.91 -2.12 -19.79
N LEU A 152 -11.61 -3.26 -19.18
CA LEU A 152 -10.83 -4.34 -19.77
C LEU A 152 -11.58 -5.67 -19.68
N PRO A 153 -11.39 -6.58 -20.66
CA PRO A 153 -11.91 -7.94 -20.58
C PRO A 153 -11.33 -8.70 -19.37
N PRO A 154 -12.08 -9.61 -18.74
CA PRO A 154 -11.61 -10.34 -17.55
C PRO A 154 -10.29 -11.09 -17.76
N ASP A 155 -10.08 -11.68 -18.94
CA ASP A 155 -8.85 -12.40 -19.32
C ASP A 155 -7.61 -11.48 -19.46
N LYS A 156 -7.81 -10.17 -19.48
CA LYS A 156 -6.76 -9.16 -19.52
C LYS A 156 -6.56 -8.44 -18.17
N ILE A 157 -7.25 -8.88 -17.11
CA ILE A 157 -7.10 -8.37 -15.75
C ILE A 157 -6.35 -9.41 -14.93
N PHE A 158 -5.25 -8.99 -14.30
CA PHE A 158 -4.35 -9.86 -13.55
C PHE A 158 -4.22 -9.37 -12.10
N VAL A 159 -4.02 -10.32 -11.20
CA VAL A 159 -3.75 -10.04 -9.79
C VAL A 159 -2.26 -10.13 -9.53
N GLN A 160 -1.69 -9.11 -8.88
CA GLN A 160 -0.33 -9.12 -8.39
C GLN A 160 -0.26 -8.40 -7.04
N HIS A 161 -0.07 -9.17 -5.98
CA HIS A 161 0.09 -8.64 -4.62
C HIS A 161 1.30 -7.71 -4.50
N ASN A 162 1.25 -6.80 -3.52
CA ASN A 162 2.42 -6.07 -3.06
C ASN A 162 3.39 -7.05 -2.37
N PHE A 163 4.47 -6.55 -1.82
CA PHE A 163 5.61 -7.33 -1.34
C PHE A 163 6.16 -6.76 -0.03
N ILE A 164 6.96 -7.57 0.63
CA ILE A 164 7.84 -7.19 1.74
C ILE A 164 9.20 -6.86 1.13
N GLN A 165 9.80 -5.72 1.52
CA GLN A 165 11.10 -5.31 1.02
C GLN A 165 12.20 -6.27 1.49
N ASP A 166 13.01 -6.79 0.57
CA ASP A 166 14.14 -7.68 0.90
C ASP A 166 15.14 -6.99 1.85
N SER A 167 15.28 -5.66 1.75
CA SER A 167 16.17 -4.88 2.62
C SER A 167 15.73 -4.83 4.09
N LEU A 168 14.50 -5.21 4.39
CA LEU A 168 13.98 -5.28 5.75
C LEU A 168 14.14 -6.68 6.36
N ILE A 169 14.38 -7.72 5.56
CA ILE A 169 14.39 -9.10 6.02
C ILE A 169 15.64 -9.37 6.87
N ILE A 170 15.41 -9.77 8.11
CA ILE A 170 16.40 -10.31 9.04
C ILE A 170 16.06 -11.77 9.38
N SER A 171 16.93 -12.51 10.06
CA SER A 171 16.65 -13.90 10.42
C SER A 171 15.43 -14.02 11.34
N GLU A 172 14.78 -15.18 11.33
CA GLU A 172 13.64 -15.46 12.22
C GLU A 172 14.04 -15.38 13.68
N ASP A 173 15.21 -15.92 14.02
CA ASP A 173 15.77 -15.87 15.37
C ASP A 173 16.00 -14.44 15.85
N GLU A 174 16.49 -13.56 14.96
CA GLU A 174 16.66 -12.14 15.27
C GLU A 174 15.32 -11.44 15.54
N VAL A 175 14.28 -11.77 14.78
CA VAL A 175 12.94 -11.22 15.02
C VAL A 175 12.41 -11.68 16.38
N PHE A 176 12.40 -13.00 16.65
CA PHE A 176 11.83 -13.55 17.88
C PHE A 176 12.66 -13.22 19.13
N LYS A 177 13.96 -12.99 19.00
CA LYS A 177 14.81 -12.52 20.10
C LYS A 177 14.40 -11.12 20.61
N GLN A 178 13.82 -10.28 19.74
CA GLN A 178 13.39 -8.93 20.09
C GLN A 178 11.91 -8.87 20.55
N LYS A 179 11.10 -9.89 20.18
CA LYS A 179 9.70 -9.95 20.59
C LYS A 179 9.55 -10.37 22.06
N ASP A 180 8.77 -9.57 22.77
CA ASP A 180 8.25 -10.01 24.05
C ASP A 180 6.87 -10.66 23.83
N LEU A 181 6.77 -11.94 24.11
CA LEU A 181 5.52 -12.70 23.98
C LEU A 181 4.84 -12.92 25.35
N LYS A 182 5.17 -12.09 26.36
CA LYS A 182 4.51 -12.13 27.68
C LYS A 182 3.39 -11.09 27.84
N ALA A 183 3.43 -10.06 27.01
CA ALA A 183 2.43 -9.00 26.97
C ALA A 183 2.20 -8.51 25.54
N ILE A 184 1.05 -7.87 25.29
CA ILE A 184 0.80 -7.28 23.96
C ILE A 184 1.63 -6.00 23.77
N ARG A 185 2.31 -5.94 22.62
CA ARG A 185 3.05 -4.78 22.13
C ARG A 185 2.46 -4.31 20.82
N VAL A 186 1.63 -3.29 20.91
CA VAL A 186 0.85 -2.76 19.78
C VAL A 186 1.69 -1.79 18.96
N ILE A 187 1.73 -1.97 17.65
CA ILE A 187 2.35 -1.01 16.74
C ILE A 187 1.34 -0.49 15.71
N PHE A 188 1.47 0.79 15.39
CA PHE A 188 0.81 1.43 14.25
C PHE A 188 1.90 2.01 13.34
N LEU A 189 1.86 1.71 12.05
CA LEU A 189 2.82 2.22 11.06
C LEU A 189 2.10 2.63 9.79
N SER A 190 1.82 3.93 9.67
CA SER A 190 1.20 4.55 8.48
C SER A 190 1.33 6.07 8.58
N ASN A 191 0.96 6.82 7.52
CA ASN A 191 0.66 8.24 7.69
C ASN A 191 -0.50 8.39 8.70
N LEU A 192 -0.37 9.34 9.63
CA LEU A 192 -1.33 9.52 10.72
C LEU A 192 -2.53 10.37 10.27
N ILE A 193 -3.21 9.90 9.21
CA ILE A 193 -4.47 10.49 8.75
C ILE A 193 -5.67 9.80 9.40
N PRO A 194 -6.77 10.50 9.65
CA PRO A 194 -7.95 9.94 10.34
C PRO A 194 -8.44 8.63 9.74
N GLU A 195 -8.49 8.55 8.42
CA GLU A 195 -9.01 7.39 7.70
C GLU A 195 -8.14 6.12 7.82
N LYS A 196 -6.92 6.24 8.34
CA LYS A 196 -6.09 5.08 8.70
C LYS A 196 -6.46 4.50 10.08
N GLY A 197 -7.38 5.15 10.79
CA GLY A 197 -7.91 4.67 12.06
C GLY A 197 -7.03 5.00 13.27
N ILE A 198 -6.13 5.99 13.14
CA ILE A 198 -5.24 6.38 14.25
C ILE A 198 -6.04 6.88 15.47
N TYR A 199 -7.06 7.70 15.27
CA TYR A 199 -7.88 8.21 16.36
C TYR A 199 -8.60 7.10 17.11
N GLN A 200 -9.19 6.13 16.39
CA GLN A 200 -9.85 4.97 16.98
C GLN A 200 -8.88 4.11 17.80
N LEU A 201 -7.65 3.93 17.30
CA LEU A 201 -6.63 3.22 18.06
C LEU A 201 -6.25 3.98 19.34
N LEU A 202 -6.01 5.29 19.27
CA LEU A 202 -5.67 6.10 20.46
C LEU A 202 -6.76 6.04 21.52
N GLU A 203 -8.02 6.19 21.13
CA GLU A 203 -9.16 6.05 22.02
C GLU A 203 -9.26 4.64 22.63
N ALA A 204 -9.02 3.59 21.84
CA ALA A 204 -9.00 2.22 22.32
C ALA A 204 -7.89 1.98 23.36
N LEU A 205 -6.68 2.52 23.14
CA LEU A 205 -5.56 2.40 24.08
C LEU A 205 -5.84 3.15 25.40
N ASP A 206 -6.53 4.29 25.35
CA ASP A 206 -6.95 5.03 26.54
C ASP A 206 -7.99 4.25 27.36
N VAL A 207 -8.94 3.59 26.69
CA VAL A 207 -9.90 2.68 27.34
C VAL A 207 -9.18 1.49 27.99
N LEU A 208 -8.16 0.90 27.35
CA LEU A 208 -7.37 -0.17 27.97
C LEU A 208 -6.67 0.29 29.25
N ASN A 209 -6.06 1.49 29.23
CA ASN A 209 -5.44 2.08 30.42
C ASN A 209 -6.47 2.28 31.55
N SER A 210 -7.64 2.83 31.24
CA SER A 210 -8.70 3.06 32.20
C SER A 210 -9.21 1.76 32.84
N ASN A 211 -9.16 0.66 32.11
CA ASN A 211 -9.53 -0.69 32.57
C ASN A 211 -8.35 -1.50 33.16
N ASN A 212 -7.17 -0.88 33.32
CA ASN A 212 -5.95 -1.54 33.81
C ASN A 212 -5.54 -2.78 33.00
N ILE A 213 -5.82 -2.82 31.71
CA ILE A 213 -5.38 -3.89 30.80
C ILE A 213 -3.94 -3.60 30.36
N PRO A 214 -2.97 -4.48 30.63
CA PRO A 214 -1.58 -4.20 30.34
C PRO A 214 -1.28 -4.25 28.84
N PHE A 215 -0.60 -3.21 28.35
CA PHE A 215 -0.05 -3.12 26.98
C PHE A 215 1.14 -2.18 26.95
N GLN A 216 1.89 -2.26 25.87
CA GLN A 216 2.81 -1.21 25.40
C GLN A 216 2.46 -0.87 23.96
N ALA A 217 2.62 0.38 23.55
CA ALA A 217 2.29 0.79 22.19
C ALA A 217 3.35 1.72 21.58
N LYS A 218 3.59 1.57 20.27
CA LYS A 218 4.40 2.49 19.49
C LYS A 218 3.66 2.92 18.23
N VAL A 219 3.62 4.22 18.00
CA VAL A 219 3.02 4.82 16.80
C VAL A 219 4.13 5.43 15.95
N ALA A 220 4.17 5.04 14.67
CA ALA A 220 5.12 5.54 13.70
C ALA A 220 4.42 6.09 12.46
N GLY A 221 4.91 7.21 11.94
CA GLY A 221 4.45 7.79 10.69
C GLY A 221 4.48 9.31 10.67
N HIS A 222 4.20 9.85 9.50
CA HIS A 222 4.10 11.28 9.30
C HIS A 222 2.76 11.81 9.81
N ILE A 223 2.79 12.89 10.59
CA ILE A 223 1.61 13.66 11.00
C ILE A 223 1.36 14.74 9.95
N PRO A 224 0.23 14.69 9.19
CA PRO A 224 -0.08 15.69 8.19
C PRO A 224 -0.36 17.06 8.82
N ASN A 225 -0.21 18.12 8.04
CA ASN A 225 -0.60 19.45 8.45
C ASN A 225 -2.09 19.49 8.86
N GLY A 226 -2.40 20.16 9.96
CA GLY A 226 -3.75 20.26 10.50
C GLY A 226 -4.12 19.17 11.52
N HIS A 227 -3.19 18.23 11.85
CA HIS A 227 -3.40 17.15 12.81
C HIS A 227 -2.36 17.14 13.95
N GLN A 228 -1.80 18.30 14.29
CA GLN A 228 -0.77 18.43 15.32
C GLN A 228 -1.28 18.05 16.71
N GLU A 229 -2.59 18.10 16.96
CA GLU A 229 -3.24 17.64 18.19
C GLU A 229 -2.99 16.16 18.50
N LEU A 230 -2.62 15.37 17.49
CA LEU A 230 -2.24 13.96 17.68
C LEU A 230 -1.04 13.80 18.60
N ILE A 231 -0.09 14.74 18.57
CA ILE A 231 1.10 14.71 19.45
C ILE A 231 0.67 14.78 20.90
N GLU A 232 -0.20 15.73 21.23
CA GLU A 232 -0.71 15.89 22.59
C GLU A 232 -1.56 14.68 23.03
N LYS A 233 -2.43 14.20 22.15
CA LYS A 233 -3.21 12.98 22.42
C LYS A 233 -2.32 11.78 22.72
N MET A 234 -1.28 11.55 21.92
CA MET A 234 -0.35 10.44 22.14
C MET A 234 0.44 10.58 23.43
N ASN A 235 0.89 11.79 23.77
CA ASN A 235 1.64 12.05 25.00
C ASN A 235 0.82 11.83 26.27
N ASN A 236 -0.50 11.99 26.21
CA ASN A 236 -1.41 11.78 27.33
C ASN A 236 -1.75 10.31 27.60
N ILE A 237 -1.43 9.40 26.68
CA ILE A 237 -1.71 7.96 26.84
C ILE A 237 -0.51 7.27 27.47
N LYS A 238 -0.72 6.65 28.67
CA LYS A 238 0.32 5.84 29.31
C LYS A 238 0.75 4.67 28.41
N ASN A 239 2.03 4.29 28.50
CA ASN A 239 2.59 3.16 27.78
C ASN A 239 2.54 3.28 26.23
N LEU A 240 2.35 4.49 25.70
CA LEU A 240 2.42 4.81 24.28
C LEU A 240 3.61 5.72 23.99
N GLU A 241 4.35 5.39 22.95
CA GLU A 241 5.47 6.18 22.42
C GLU A 241 5.21 6.54 20.94
N TYR A 242 5.28 7.85 20.61
CA TYR A 242 5.35 8.28 19.21
C TYR A 242 6.81 8.32 18.77
N VAL A 243 7.16 7.45 17.82
CA VAL A 243 8.56 7.29 17.37
C VAL A 243 8.88 8.04 16.07
N GLY A 244 7.93 8.85 15.58
CA GLY A 244 8.13 9.63 14.35
C GLY A 244 8.14 8.79 13.08
N ILE A 245 8.84 9.27 12.06
CA ILE A 245 8.96 8.56 10.77
C ILE A 245 10.12 7.57 10.85
N VAL A 246 9.83 6.28 10.71
CA VAL A 246 10.84 5.21 10.76
C VAL A 246 11.20 4.70 9.37
N LYS A 247 12.48 4.43 9.16
CA LYS A 247 13.04 3.85 7.92
C LYS A 247 14.15 2.87 8.27
N ASP A 248 14.47 2.00 7.32
CA ASP A 248 15.62 1.09 7.41
C ASP A 248 15.68 0.36 8.77
N ARG A 249 16.76 0.47 9.51
CA ARG A 249 16.96 -0.21 10.79
C ARG A 249 15.89 0.15 11.82
N ALA A 250 15.51 1.40 11.95
CA ALA A 250 14.47 1.83 12.91
C ALA A 250 13.10 1.18 12.59
N LYS A 251 12.80 0.93 11.32
CA LYS A 251 11.59 0.22 10.90
C LYS A 251 11.68 -1.28 11.24
N ILE A 252 12.83 -1.89 11.04
CA ILE A 252 13.11 -3.28 11.44
C ILE A 252 12.90 -3.41 12.95
N ASP A 253 13.50 -2.52 13.73
CA ASP A 253 13.43 -2.56 15.20
C ASP A 253 11.98 -2.39 15.69
N LEU A 254 11.20 -1.47 15.10
CA LEU A 254 9.78 -1.29 15.41
C LEU A 254 8.97 -2.56 15.13
N LEU A 255 9.11 -3.12 13.93
CA LEU A 255 8.36 -4.30 13.50
C LEU A 255 8.73 -5.56 14.29
N SER A 256 10.00 -5.70 14.69
CA SER A 256 10.49 -6.79 15.54
C SER A 256 10.04 -6.64 16.99
N TRP A 257 9.98 -5.41 17.51
CA TRP A 257 9.55 -5.11 18.86
C TRP A 257 8.07 -5.42 19.09
N GLY A 258 7.20 -5.08 18.14
CA GLY A 258 5.77 -5.31 18.22
C GLY A 258 5.39 -6.78 18.06
N ASN A 259 4.26 -7.19 18.61
CA ASN A 259 3.63 -8.49 18.38
C ASN A 259 2.19 -8.37 17.90
N VAL A 260 1.61 -7.17 17.96
CA VAL A 260 0.30 -6.81 17.41
C VAL A 260 0.47 -5.57 16.53
N PHE A 261 0.07 -5.65 15.28
CA PHE A 261 0.03 -4.53 14.34
C PHE A 261 -1.43 -4.11 14.15
N CYS A 262 -1.77 -2.88 14.52
CA CYS A 262 -3.13 -2.37 14.43
C CYS A 262 -3.23 -1.29 13.34
N LEU A 263 -3.99 -1.56 12.29
CA LEU A 263 -4.31 -0.62 11.21
C LEU A 263 -5.80 -0.72 10.85
N PRO A 264 -6.71 -0.13 11.66
CA PRO A 264 -8.14 -0.22 11.46
C PRO A 264 -8.63 0.76 10.38
N THR A 265 -8.02 0.66 9.18
CA THR A 265 -8.18 1.61 8.08
C THR A 265 -9.55 1.55 7.42
N TYR A 266 -10.10 2.73 7.10
CA TYR A 266 -11.25 2.92 6.22
C TYR A 266 -10.92 3.91 5.07
N TYR A 267 -9.64 4.05 4.78
CA TYR A 267 -9.14 4.99 3.77
C TYR A 267 -9.61 4.59 2.37
N SER A 268 -10.43 5.43 1.75
CA SER A 268 -11.10 5.12 0.48
C SER A 268 -10.14 4.76 -0.67
N MET A 269 -8.94 5.30 -0.66
CA MET A 269 -7.93 5.02 -1.70
C MET A 269 -7.04 3.82 -1.37
N GLU A 270 -7.34 3.09 -0.30
CA GLU A 270 -6.57 1.90 0.07
C GLU A 270 -6.62 0.85 -1.05
N GLY A 271 -5.51 0.16 -1.26
CA GLY A 271 -5.48 -1.01 -2.09
C GLY A 271 -5.13 -2.23 -1.24
N GLN A 272 -3.85 -2.46 -1.10
CA GLN A 272 -3.26 -3.47 -0.23
C GLN A 272 -2.08 -2.84 0.50
N PRO A 273 -2.22 -2.52 1.80
CA PRO A 273 -1.19 -1.84 2.57
C PRO A 273 0.11 -2.66 2.66
N ILE A 274 1.21 -2.11 2.18
CA ILE A 274 2.53 -2.75 2.30
C ILE A 274 2.90 -2.94 3.77
N SER A 275 2.53 -1.99 4.65
CA SER A 275 2.81 -2.07 6.07
C SER A 275 2.16 -3.28 6.77
N ILE A 276 1.00 -3.76 6.29
CA ILE A 276 0.41 -5.01 6.79
C ILE A 276 1.29 -6.20 6.39
N LEU A 277 1.70 -6.29 5.13
CA LEU A 277 2.58 -7.37 4.67
C LEU A 277 3.92 -7.37 5.42
N GLU A 278 4.51 -6.19 5.61
CA GLU A 278 5.74 -6.03 6.38
C GLU A 278 5.53 -6.48 7.83
N ALA A 279 4.45 -6.05 8.48
CA ALA A 279 4.12 -6.45 9.84
C ALA A 279 3.93 -7.98 9.97
N MET A 280 3.24 -8.61 9.01
CA MET A 280 3.12 -10.08 8.95
C MET A 280 4.49 -10.74 8.78
N GLY A 281 5.34 -10.23 7.87
CA GLY A 281 6.69 -10.74 7.63
C GLY A 281 7.66 -10.58 8.82
N PHE A 282 7.27 -9.78 9.80
CA PHE A 282 7.92 -9.67 11.12
C PHE A 282 7.15 -10.39 12.22
N GLY A 283 6.19 -11.25 11.89
CA GLY A 283 5.44 -12.02 12.84
C GLY A 283 4.62 -11.15 13.80
N ASN A 284 3.80 -10.24 13.29
CA ASN A 284 2.83 -9.52 14.10
C ASN A 284 1.42 -10.07 13.81
N VAL A 285 0.58 -10.19 14.84
CA VAL A 285 -0.87 -10.36 14.67
C VAL A 285 -1.42 -9.09 14.03
N ILE A 286 -2.28 -9.21 13.04
CA ILE A 286 -2.84 -8.05 12.35
C ILE A 286 -4.25 -7.76 12.92
N ILE A 287 -4.46 -6.55 13.44
CA ILE A 287 -5.80 -6.01 13.71
C ILE A 287 -6.11 -5.00 12.60
N THR A 288 -7.16 -5.25 11.84
CA THR A 288 -7.52 -4.42 10.68
C THR A 288 -9.00 -4.54 10.35
N THR A 289 -9.47 -3.83 9.33
CA THR A 289 -10.85 -3.87 8.85
C THR A 289 -10.97 -4.69 7.56
N LYS A 290 -12.16 -5.24 7.28
CA LYS A 290 -12.48 -5.81 5.96
C LYS A 290 -12.65 -4.67 4.96
N HIS A 291 -11.55 -4.24 4.34
CA HIS A 291 -11.52 -3.08 3.45
C HIS A 291 -10.56 -3.29 2.27
N ALA A 292 -11.01 -2.94 1.06
CA ALA A 292 -10.24 -3.06 -0.19
C ALA A 292 -9.59 -4.46 -0.33
N GLY A 293 -8.32 -4.53 -0.71
CA GLY A 293 -7.58 -5.79 -0.89
C GLY A 293 -7.03 -6.40 0.39
N ILE A 294 -7.42 -5.91 1.57
CA ILE A 294 -6.92 -6.44 2.85
C ILE A 294 -7.50 -7.84 3.12
N SER A 295 -8.78 -8.06 2.78
CA SER A 295 -9.44 -9.36 2.99
C SER A 295 -8.82 -10.52 2.16
N ASP A 296 -8.02 -10.21 1.15
CA ASP A 296 -7.35 -11.23 0.34
C ASP A 296 -6.00 -11.69 0.94
N ILE A 297 -5.44 -10.90 1.85
CA ILE A 297 -4.18 -11.21 2.54
C ILE A 297 -4.37 -11.51 4.03
N CYS A 298 -5.51 -11.09 4.59
CA CYS A 298 -5.87 -11.29 5.99
C CYS A 298 -7.10 -12.22 6.10
N ASN A 299 -7.03 -13.17 7.01
CA ASN A 299 -8.09 -14.10 7.37
C ASN A 299 -7.95 -14.53 8.84
N ASP A 300 -8.87 -15.34 9.35
CA ASP A 300 -8.93 -15.74 10.76
C ASP A 300 -7.69 -16.51 11.26
N LYS A 301 -6.79 -16.98 10.38
CA LYS A 301 -5.54 -17.65 10.76
C LYS A 301 -4.40 -16.65 11.05
N ASN A 302 -4.46 -15.46 10.49
CA ASN A 302 -3.34 -14.51 10.51
C ASN A 302 -3.71 -13.10 10.98
N ALA A 303 -4.99 -12.81 11.14
CA ALA A 303 -5.50 -11.50 11.48
C ALA A 303 -6.77 -11.57 12.31
N VAL A 304 -7.11 -10.45 12.90
CA VAL A 304 -8.38 -10.19 13.59
C VAL A 304 -9.04 -8.99 12.92
N PHE A 305 -10.33 -9.13 12.58
CA PHE A 305 -11.06 -8.05 11.94
C PHE A 305 -11.88 -7.26 12.94
N VAL A 306 -11.80 -5.94 12.82
CA VAL A 306 -12.57 -4.98 13.59
C VAL A 306 -13.49 -4.17 12.66
N GLU A 307 -14.55 -3.61 13.24
CA GLU A 307 -15.47 -2.77 12.49
C GLU A 307 -14.86 -1.38 12.22
N LYS A 308 -15.22 -0.80 11.07
CA LYS A 308 -14.75 0.52 10.68
C LYS A 308 -15.26 1.59 11.63
N LYS A 309 -14.36 2.45 12.12
CA LYS A 309 -14.67 3.56 13.04
C LYS A 309 -15.25 3.12 14.39
N ASP A 310 -15.12 1.86 14.77
CA ASP A 310 -15.61 1.31 16.02
C ASP A 310 -14.44 1.09 17.00
N VAL A 311 -14.38 1.94 18.00
CA VAL A 311 -13.38 1.90 19.08
C VAL A 311 -13.55 0.64 19.93
N GLN A 312 -14.80 0.31 20.27
CA GLN A 312 -15.09 -0.83 21.15
C GLN A 312 -14.69 -2.16 20.52
N SER A 313 -14.83 -2.29 19.20
CA SER A 313 -14.35 -3.45 18.47
C SER A 313 -12.82 -3.63 18.63
N ILE A 314 -12.04 -2.54 18.55
CA ILE A 314 -10.58 -2.59 18.76
C ILE A 314 -10.25 -2.94 20.21
N VAL A 315 -10.95 -2.36 21.19
CA VAL A 315 -10.77 -2.65 22.62
C VAL A 315 -11.00 -4.13 22.91
N ASN A 316 -12.10 -4.71 22.39
CA ASN A 316 -12.45 -6.10 22.62
C ASN A 316 -11.37 -7.04 22.11
N GLU A 317 -10.84 -6.80 20.90
CA GLU A 317 -9.83 -7.64 20.30
C GLU A 317 -8.45 -7.50 20.98
N LEU A 318 -8.06 -6.28 21.36
CA LEU A 318 -6.83 -6.07 22.13
C LEU A 318 -6.91 -6.75 23.50
N LYS A 319 -8.06 -6.71 24.15
CA LYS A 319 -8.31 -7.41 25.42
C LYS A 319 -8.27 -8.92 25.24
N ASP A 320 -8.89 -9.47 24.18
CA ASP A 320 -8.83 -10.91 23.90
C ASP A 320 -7.39 -11.35 23.69
N LEU A 321 -6.62 -10.64 22.86
CA LEU A 321 -5.21 -10.96 22.62
C LEU A 321 -4.35 -10.83 23.89
N SER A 322 -4.62 -9.85 24.75
CA SER A 322 -3.91 -9.70 26.04
C SER A 322 -4.14 -10.88 26.97
N ASN A 323 -5.36 -11.45 26.96
CA ASN A 323 -5.72 -12.62 27.77
C ASN A 323 -5.24 -13.96 27.14
N ASN A 324 -4.93 -13.96 25.84
CA ASN A 324 -4.63 -15.16 25.06
C ASN A 324 -3.25 -15.08 24.39
N ILE A 325 -2.19 -14.86 25.17
CA ILE A 325 -0.84 -14.62 24.64
C ILE A 325 -0.29 -15.81 23.84
N ASN A 326 -0.71 -17.03 24.15
CA ASN A 326 -0.37 -18.22 23.36
C ASN A 326 -0.94 -18.15 21.93
N LYS A 327 -2.16 -17.61 21.77
CA LYS A 327 -2.75 -17.34 20.45
C LYS A 327 -1.94 -16.30 19.69
N VAL A 328 -1.46 -15.26 20.38
CA VAL A 328 -0.58 -14.23 19.78
C VAL A 328 0.68 -14.89 19.25
N GLU A 329 1.37 -15.73 20.05
CA GLU A 329 2.59 -16.41 19.62
C GLU A 329 2.37 -17.31 18.40
N GLN A 330 1.31 -18.11 18.40
CA GLN A 330 0.96 -18.98 17.27
C GLN A 330 0.76 -18.20 15.97
N ILE A 331 -0.01 -17.11 16.02
CA ILE A 331 -0.26 -16.26 14.85
C ILE A 331 1.03 -15.54 14.43
N CYS A 332 1.85 -15.09 15.39
CA CYS A 332 3.13 -14.45 15.08
C CYS A 332 4.06 -15.38 14.28
N ARG A 333 4.21 -16.63 14.70
CA ARG A 333 5.02 -17.64 14.00
C ARG A 333 4.47 -17.95 12.61
N PHE A 334 3.16 -18.15 12.52
CA PHE A 334 2.47 -18.39 11.25
C PHE A 334 2.68 -17.24 10.28
N ASN A 335 2.44 -16.00 10.71
CA ASN A 335 2.55 -14.81 9.86
C ASN A 335 3.96 -14.63 9.32
N LEU A 336 4.98 -14.78 10.15
CA LEU A 336 6.37 -14.60 9.73
C LEU A 336 6.74 -15.55 8.58
N ILE A 337 6.40 -16.84 8.71
CA ILE A 337 6.73 -17.85 7.71
C ILE A 337 5.93 -17.64 6.42
N GLU A 338 4.61 -17.56 6.54
CA GLU A 338 3.73 -17.49 5.36
C GLU A 338 3.86 -16.18 4.58
N ALA A 339 3.98 -15.03 5.27
CA ALA A 339 4.09 -13.77 4.57
C ALA A 339 5.42 -13.65 3.80
N ARG A 340 6.54 -14.10 4.36
CA ARG A 340 7.84 -14.10 3.66
C ARG A 340 7.86 -15.02 2.45
N LYS A 341 7.16 -16.16 2.54
CA LYS A 341 7.03 -17.10 1.43
C LYS A 341 6.19 -16.53 0.29
N LEU A 342 5.04 -15.90 0.61
CA LEU A 342 4.07 -15.47 -0.39
C LEU A 342 4.36 -14.09 -0.97
N TYR A 343 4.87 -13.16 -0.17
CA TYR A 343 4.95 -11.73 -0.51
C TYR A 343 6.39 -11.21 -0.61
N SER A 344 7.32 -12.01 -1.16
CA SER A 344 8.69 -11.57 -1.41
C SER A 344 8.79 -10.59 -2.60
N GLU A 345 9.83 -9.74 -2.64
CA GLU A 345 10.15 -8.96 -3.84
C GLU A 345 10.32 -9.86 -5.08
N LYS A 346 10.90 -11.04 -4.89
CA LYS A 346 11.05 -12.03 -5.98
C LYS A 346 9.71 -12.45 -6.55
N SER A 347 8.74 -12.84 -5.70
CA SER A 347 7.40 -13.25 -6.13
C SER A 347 6.67 -12.12 -6.88
N PHE A 348 6.81 -10.87 -6.39
CA PHE A 348 6.25 -9.69 -7.03
C PHE A 348 6.83 -9.46 -8.42
N ILE A 349 8.16 -9.49 -8.56
CA ILE A 349 8.83 -9.23 -9.83
C ILE A 349 8.58 -10.35 -10.83
N ASP A 350 8.65 -11.62 -10.40
CA ASP A 350 8.41 -12.78 -11.26
C ASP A 350 6.96 -12.81 -11.76
N GLY A 351 5.98 -12.44 -10.91
CA GLY A 351 4.58 -12.30 -11.30
C GLY A 351 4.38 -11.20 -12.36
N ILE A 352 4.98 -10.03 -12.17
CA ILE A 352 4.91 -8.95 -13.17
C ILE A 352 5.56 -9.40 -14.50
N ILE A 353 6.70 -10.09 -14.47
CA ILE A 353 7.34 -10.61 -15.70
C ILE A 353 6.43 -11.62 -16.40
N LYS A 354 5.77 -12.51 -15.66
CA LYS A 354 4.81 -13.46 -16.22
C LYS A 354 3.66 -12.74 -16.93
N ILE A 355 3.10 -11.69 -16.30
CA ILE A 355 2.04 -10.87 -16.90
C ILE A 355 2.54 -10.11 -18.13
N MET A 356 3.76 -9.58 -18.10
CA MET A 356 4.36 -8.90 -19.26
C MET A 356 4.52 -9.83 -20.49
N LYS A 357 4.78 -11.11 -20.23
CA LYS A 357 5.01 -12.14 -21.28
C LYS A 357 3.74 -12.88 -21.69
N SER A 358 2.64 -12.79 -20.95
CA SER A 358 1.36 -13.39 -21.38
C SER A 358 0.84 -12.70 -22.65
N GLU A 359 0.07 -13.38 -23.45
CA GLU A 359 -0.57 -12.85 -24.66
C GLU A 359 -1.77 -11.96 -24.37
#